data_1836ed6c8b201ac03b0d6c06558669d3
#
_entry.id   1836ed6c8b201ac03b0d6c06558669d3
#
_cell.length_a   1.000
_cell.length_b   1.000
_cell.length_c   1.000
_cell.angle_alpha   90.00
_cell.angle_beta   90.00
_cell.angle_gamma   90.00
#
_symmetry.space_group_name_H-M   'P 1'
#
loop_
_entity.id
_entity.type
_entity.pdbx_description
1 polymer ?
#
loop_
_entity_poly.entity_id
_entity_poly.type
_entity_poly.pdbx_seq_one_letter_code
_entity_poly.pdbx_strand_id
1 'polypeptide(L)'
;MAKKKKRKKKIKFFRVFLVFLILLLLISLIFLLGKIKVKGYYISGNTYYKDEEILSMTGLDKYPSYLLTTNYSINSKIKNNDLIKNIKIKKTLYGKFKIIIEENKILFYDNIKKKSIIESGKEIDYYYKLSPVLVSDIQDKKLYDKLVNKFKKVNDNTYQSISEIKYDPNDIDKERFLLSMNDGNYVYVTMSKFDNIN
;
A
#
# COMPACT_ATOMS: atom_id res chain seq x y z
N MET A 1 20.02 33.18 63.49
CA MET A 1 19.65 32.53 62.23
C MET A 1 18.14 32.32 62.16
N ALA A 2 17.41 33.09 61.38
CA ALA A 2 15.96 32.98 61.26
C ALA A 2 15.56 31.95 60.22
N LYS A 3 14.88 30.84 60.65
CA LYS A 3 14.35 29.81 59.75
C LYS A 3 13.20 30.37 58.91
N LYS A 4 13.40 30.56 57.61
CA LYS A 4 12.34 30.88 56.62
C LYS A 4 11.29 29.76 56.59
N LYS A 5 10.10 29.99 57.15
CA LYS A 5 8.93 29.11 57.02
C LYS A 5 8.51 29.03 55.55
N LYS A 6 8.69 27.88 54.88
CA LYS A 6 8.14 27.59 53.53
C LYS A 6 6.61 27.62 53.62
N ARG A 7 5.96 28.62 53.04
CA ARG A 7 4.50 28.67 52.86
C ARG A 7 4.07 27.53 51.92
N LYS A 8 3.40 26.51 52.48
CA LYS A 8 2.74 25.46 51.70
C LYS A 8 1.60 26.12 50.88
N LYS A 9 1.68 26.08 49.54
CA LYS A 9 0.59 26.53 48.67
C LYS A 9 -0.62 25.61 48.93
N LYS A 10 -1.69 26.13 49.53
CA LYS A 10 -2.97 25.42 49.67
C LYS A 10 -3.57 25.25 48.26
N ILE A 11 -3.63 24.03 47.76
CA ILE A 11 -4.34 23.69 46.53
C ILE A 11 -5.81 24.02 46.81
N LYS A 12 -6.38 24.94 46.02
CA LYS A 12 -7.80 25.30 46.15
C LYS A 12 -8.63 24.13 45.65
N PHE A 13 -9.19 23.33 46.54
CA PHE A 13 -9.99 22.12 46.26
C PHE A 13 -11.03 22.35 45.14
N PHE A 14 -11.71 23.49 45.14
CA PHE A 14 -12.68 23.86 44.12
C PHE A 14 -12.08 23.90 42.72
N ARG A 15 -10.83 24.37 42.55
CA ARG A 15 -10.17 24.39 41.23
C ARG A 15 -9.83 22.99 40.73
N VAL A 16 -9.41 22.09 41.60
CA VAL A 16 -9.13 20.69 41.29
C VAL A 16 -10.43 19.98 40.91
N PHE A 17 -11.51 20.22 41.66
CA PHE A 17 -12.82 19.67 41.36
C PHE A 17 -13.35 20.14 39.99
N LEU A 18 -13.19 21.42 39.66
CA LEU A 18 -13.62 21.98 38.37
C LEU A 18 -12.81 21.37 37.19
N VAL A 19 -11.49 21.20 37.34
CA VAL A 19 -10.65 20.51 36.35
C VAL A 19 -11.11 19.06 36.16
N PHE A 20 -11.41 18.36 37.23
CA PHE A 20 -11.92 16.98 37.18
C PHE A 20 -13.28 16.90 36.46
N LEU A 21 -14.19 17.84 36.72
CA LEU A 21 -15.49 17.91 36.04
C LEU A 21 -15.32 18.15 34.52
N ILE A 22 -14.42 19.06 34.14
CA ILE A 22 -14.10 19.32 32.70
C ILE A 22 -13.54 18.06 32.06
N LEU A 23 -12.65 17.33 32.71
CA LEU A 23 -12.10 16.07 32.22
C LEU A 23 -13.19 15.01 32.01
N LEU A 24 -14.13 14.86 32.94
CA LEU A 24 -15.27 13.96 32.79
C LEU A 24 -16.17 14.34 31.62
N LEU A 25 -16.44 15.64 31.43
CA LEU A 25 -17.21 16.12 30.29
C LEU A 25 -16.49 15.83 28.95
N LEU A 26 -15.18 16.01 28.87
CA LEU A 26 -14.39 15.69 27.69
C LEU A 26 -14.42 14.19 27.37
N ILE A 27 -14.26 13.33 28.38
CA ILE A 27 -14.35 11.87 28.23
C ILE A 27 -15.74 11.46 27.73
N SER A 28 -16.80 12.02 28.35
CA SER A 28 -18.18 11.76 27.91
C SER A 28 -18.44 12.20 26.48
N LEU A 29 -17.90 13.36 26.07
CA LEU A 29 -18.00 13.85 24.70
C LEU A 29 -17.32 12.92 23.71
N ILE A 30 -16.09 12.46 24.00
CA ILE A 30 -15.36 11.49 23.15
C ILE A 30 -16.17 10.21 23.01
N PHE A 31 -16.77 9.72 24.09
CA PHE A 31 -17.62 8.52 24.08
C PHE A 31 -18.86 8.69 23.20
N LEU A 32 -19.54 9.85 23.27
CA LEU A 32 -20.68 10.18 22.42
C LEU A 32 -20.29 10.27 20.95
N LEU A 33 -19.17 10.94 20.64
CA LEU A 33 -18.63 11.06 19.29
C LEU A 33 -18.22 9.69 18.71
N GLY A 34 -17.76 8.78 19.58
CA GLY A 34 -17.44 7.40 19.20
C GLY A 34 -18.63 6.60 18.67
N LYS A 35 -19.85 6.94 19.07
CA LYS A 35 -21.08 6.26 18.62
C LYS A 35 -21.51 6.62 17.21
N ILE A 36 -21.01 7.72 16.64
CA ILE A 36 -21.33 8.14 15.26
C ILE A 36 -20.63 7.19 14.29
N LYS A 37 -21.39 6.30 13.66
CA LYS A 37 -20.89 5.30 12.72
C LYS A 37 -20.73 5.85 11.30
N VAL A 38 -19.79 5.30 10.55
CA VAL A 38 -19.67 5.54 9.10
C VAL A 38 -20.92 5.02 8.41
N LYS A 39 -21.45 5.78 7.43
CA LYS A 39 -22.67 5.43 6.68
C LYS A 39 -22.40 4.74 5.36
N GLY A 40 -21.15 4.75 4.87
CA GLY A 40 -20.78 4.11 3.61
C GLY A 40 -19.40 4.53 3.11
N TYR A 41 -19.01 3.96 1.98
CA TYR A 41 -17.67 4.10 1.42
C TYR A 41 -17.73 4.41 -0.07
N TYR A 42 -16.76 5.20 -0.54
CA TYR A 42 -16.38 5.36 -1.94
C TYR A 42 -14.93 4.95 -2.05
N ILE A 43 -14.63 3.85 -2.74
CA ILE A 43 -13.29 3.28 -2.84
C ILE A 43 -12.75 3.55 -4.24
N SER A 44 -11.47 3.89 -4.35
CA SER A 44 -10.81 4.15 -5.62
C SER A 44 -9.30 3.92 -5.51
N GLY A 45 -8.68 3.53 -6.64
CA GLY A 45 -7.23 3.31 -6.75
C GLY A 45 -6.79 1.88 -6.45
N ASN A 46 -7.73 0.97 -6.15
CA ASN A 46 -7.48 -0.45 -6.01
C ASN A 46 -7.55 -1.12 -7.39
N THR A 47 -6.49 -1.83 -7.75
CA THR A 47 -6.36 -2.63 -8.98
C THR A 47 -6.35 -4.12 -8.66
N TYR A 48 -5.65 -4.50 -7.60
CA TYR A 48 -5.40 -5.88 -7.25
C TYR A 48 -6.40 -6.46 -6.25
N TYR A 49 -6.92 -5.63 -5.34
CA TYR A 49 -7.89 -6.04 -4.34
C TYR A 49 -9.30 -5.55 -4.67
N LYS A 50 -10.30 -6.36 -4.34
CA LYS A 50 -11.71 -5.94 -4.38
C LYS A 50 -12.03 -5.00 -3.22
N ASP A 51 -13.09 -4.23 -3.37
CA ASP A 51 -13.56 -3.27 -2.34
C ASP A 51 -13.81 -3.96 -0.99
N GLU A 52 -14.44 -5.16 -1.02
CA GLU A 52 -14.73 -5.94 0.17
C GLU A 52 -13.47 -6.41 0.91
N GLU A 53 -12.42 -6.78 0.16
CA GLU A 53 -11.14 -7.19 0.73
C GLU A 53 -10.45 -6.02 1.43
N ILE A 54 -10.47 -4.82 0.81
CA ILE A 54 -9.94 -3.59 1.41
C ILE A 54 -10.69 -3.24 2.70
N LEU A 55 -12.03 -3.31 2.67
CA LEU A 55 -12.83 -3.02 3.86
C LEU A 55 -12.53 -4.01 4.99
N SER A 56 -12.39 -5.29 4.68
CA SER A 56 -12.08 -6.33 5.64
C SER A 56 -10.68 -6.15 6.25
N MET A 57 -9.64 -6.00 5.41
CA MET A 57 -8.25 -5.79 5.86
C MET A 57 -8.10 -4.56 6.76
N THR A 58 -8.85 -3.52 6.47
CA THR A 58 -8.83 -2.27 7.24
C THR A 58 -9.78 -2.28 8.44
N GLY A 59 -10.69 -3.28 8.53
CA GLY A 59 -11.76 -3.36 9.54
C GLY A 59 -12.82 -2.27 9.38
N LEU A 60 -12.95 -1.72 8.17
CA LEU A 60 -14.00 -0.76 7.84
C LEU A 60 -15.33 -1.44 7.57
N ASP A 61 -15.34 -2.74 7.25
CA ASP A 61 -16.52 -3.62 7.16
C ASP A 61 -17.40 -3.58 8.41
N LYS A 62 -16.81 -3.28 9.58
CA LYS A 62 -17.50 -3.17 10.88
C LYS A 62 -18.13 -1.79 11.13
N TYR A 63 -18.15 -0.91 10.14
CA TYR A 63 -18.68 0.46 10.25
C TYR A 63 -18.17 1.17 11.50
N PRO A 64 -16.86 1.45 11.61
CA PRO A 64 -16.28 2.06 12.81
C PRO A 64 -16.78 3.48 13.03
N SER A 65 -16.32 4.13 14.11
CA SER A 65 -16.66 5.53 14.38
C SER A 65 -16.18 6.44 13.27
N TYR A 66 -17.10 7.24 12.71
CA TYR A 66 -16.79 8.22 11.67
C TYR A 66 -15.77 9.26 12.14
N LEU A 67 -15.87 9.72 13.40
CA LEU A 67 -15.01 10.78 13.92
C LEU A 67 -13.65 10.26 14.43
N LEU A 68 -13.62 9.08 15.06
CA LEU A 68 -12.41 8.54 15.68
C LEU A 68 -11.52 7.75 14.70
N THR A 69 -12.05 7.32 13.55
CA THR A 69 -11.24 6.64 12.54
C THR A 69 -10.27 7.62 11.88
N THR A 70 -9.00 7.28 11.85
CA THR A 70 -7.91 8.10 11.32
C THR A 70 -7.12 7.35 10.24
N ASN A 71 -6.41 8.07 9.37
CA ASN A 71 -5.50 7.46 8.40
C ASN A 71 -4.43 6.60 9.08
N TYR A 72 -3.91 7.04 10.23
CA TYR A 72 -2.94 6.28 11.00
C TYR A 72 -3.49 4.92 11.45
N SER A 73 -4.71 4.89 12.03
CA SER A 73 -5.33 3.65 12.51
C SER A 73 -5.61 2.65 11.38
N ILE A 74 -5.87 3.13 10.17
CA ILE A 74 -6.08 2.27 9.00
C ILE A 74 -4.75 1.75 8.45
N ASN A 75 -3.78 2.64 8.23
CA ASN A 75 -2.48 2.22 7.68
C ASN A 75 -1.72 1.29 8.64
N SER A 76 -1.91 1.40 9.96
CA SER A 76 -1.30 0.46 10.92
C SER A 76 -1.80 -0.99 10.73
N LYS A 77 -3.04 -1.19 10.27
CA LYS A 77 -3.62 -2.52 10.04
C LYS A 77 -3.08 -3.19 8.78
N ILE A 78 -2.71 -2.40 7.77
CA ILE A 78 -2.18 -2.89 6.50
C ILE A 78 -0.66 -2.87 6.43
N LYS A 79 0.03 -2.54 7.51
CA LYS A 79 1.50 -2.37 7.56
C LYS A 79 2.28 -3.58 7.02
N ASN A 80 1.73 -4.78 7.17
CA ASN A 80 2.37 -6.03 6.73
C ASN A 80 1.94 -6.44 5.30
N ASN A 81 1.14 -5.62 4.62
CA ASN A 81 0.74 -5.89 3.24
C ASN A 81 1.64 -5.08 2.30
N ASP A 82 2.64 -5.75 1.72
CA ASP A 82 3.61 -5.11 0.83
C ASP A 82 3.01 -4.64 -0.50
N LEU A 83 1.84 -5.14 -0.89
CA LEU A 83 1.15 -4.73 -2.12
C LEU A 83 0.46 -3.38 -1.96
N ILE A 84 -0.01 -3.03 -0.76
CA ILE A 84 -0.63 -1.73 -0.49
C ILE A 84 0.43 -0.77 0.05
N LYS A 85 0.70 0.29 -0.71
CA LYS A 85 1.65 1.33 -0.32
C LYS A 85 1.07 2.29 0.72
N ASN A 86 -0.18 2.71 0.51
CA ASN A 86 -0.86 3.66 1.39
C ASN A 86 -2.37 3.63 1.20
N ILE A 87 -3.12 3.92 2.28
CA ILE A 87 -4.57 4.17 2.23
C ILE A 87 -4.84 5.53 2.84
N LYS A 88 -5.52 6.40 2.08
CA LYS A 88 -5.92 7.74 2.51
C LYS A 88 -7.44 7.83 2.61
N ILE A 89 -7.93 8.15 3.81
CA ILE A 89 -9.34 8.39 4.05
C ILE A 89 -9.62 9.90 4.05
N LYS A 90 -10.62 10.30 3.27
CA LYS A 90 -11.21 11.64 3.32
C LYS A 90 -12.64 11.52 3.83
N LYS A 91 -12.98 12.26 4.89
CA LYS A 91 -14.31 12.32 5.48
C LYS A 91 -15.20 13.24 4.65
N THR A 92 -16.43 12.80 4.32
CA THR A 92 -17.40 13.59 3.55
C THR A 92 -18.47 14.17 4.50
N LEU A 93 -19.13 15.25 4.10
CA LEU A 93 -20.19 15.89 4.91
C LEU A 93 -21.38 14.96 5.23
N TYR A 94 -21.57 13.89 4.44
CA TYR A 94 -22.71 12.97 4.60
C TYR A 94 -22.40 11.75 5.48
N GLY A 95 -21.30 11.77 6.24
CA GLY A 95 -20.90 10.66 7.11
C GLY A 95 -20.31 9.45 6.37
N LYS A 96 -19.88 9.61 5.12
CA LYS A 96 -19.22 8.56 4.32
C LYS A 96 -17.72 8.81 4.27
N PHE A 97 -16.94 7.76 4.01
CA PHE A 97 -15.52 7.87 3.70
C PHE A 97 -15.27 7.77 2.19
N LYS A 98 -14.44 8.67 1.67
CA LYS A 98 -13.76 8.48 0.40
C LYS A 98 -12.40 7.87 0.69
N ILE A 99 -12.19 6.63 0.27
CA ILE A 99 -10.99 5.84 0.47
C ILE A 99 -10.20 5.86 -0.84
N ILE A 100 -8.97 6.33 -0.76
CA ILE A 100 -8.04 6.38 -1.90
C ILE A 100 -6.90 5.43 -1.56
N ILE A 101 -6.71 4.43 -2.42
CA ILE A 101 -5.70 3.39 -2.24
C ILE A 101 -4.57 3.65 -3.21
N GLU A 102 -3.36 3.47 -2.76
CA GLU A 102 -2.13 3.49 -3.54
C GLU A 102 -1.48 2.12 -3.40
N GLU A 103 -1.45 1.36 -4.50
CA GLU A 103 -0.87 0.02 -4.55
C GLU A 103 0.52 0.05 -5.16
N ASN A 104 1.39 -0.88 -4.77
CA ASN A 104 2.66 -1.11 -5.42
C ASN A 104 2.42 -1.85 -6.73
N LYS A 105 2.92 -1.31 -7.86
CA LYS A 105 2.82 -1.97 -9.16
C LYS A 105 3.50 -3.34 -9.12
N ILE A 106 2.79 -4.39 -9.53
CA ILE A 106 3.39 -5.69 -9.81
C ILE A 106 4.12 -5.56 -11.15
N LEU A 107 5.41 -5.88 -11.18
CA LEU A 107 6.23 -5.78 -12.37
C LEU A 107 6.09 -7.02 -13.25
N PHE A 108 6.19 -8.19 -12.63
CA PHE A 108 5.97 -9.49 -13.26
C PHE A 108 5.82 -10.58 -12.19
N TYR A 109 5.29 -11.72 -12.58
CA TYR A 109 5.26 -12.94 -11.78
C TYR A 109 6.45 -13.82 -12.17
N ASP A 110 7.32 -14.13 -11.23
CA ASP A 110 8.43 -15.07 -11.40
C ASP A 110 7.89 -16.50 -11.22
N ASN A 111 7.73 -17.22 -12.34
CA ASN A 111 7.16 -18.56 -12.31
C ASN A 111 8.12 -19.61 -11.73
N ILE A 112 9.41 -19.33 -11.66
CA ILE A 112 10.39 -20.23 -11.05
C ILE A 112 10.31 -20.10 -9.52
N LYS A 113 10.34 -18.87 -9.03
CA LYS A 113 10.24 -18.58 -7.58
C LYS A 113 8.82 -18.67 -7.03
N LYS A 114 7.79 -18.70 -7.91
CA LYS A 114 6.37 -18.63 -7.54
C LYS A 114 6.02 -17.38 -6.72
N LYS A 115 6.61 -16.25 -7.08
CA LYS A 115 6.46 -14.95 -6.41
C LYS A 115 6.18 -13.85 -7.41
N SER A 116 5.41 -12.85 -7.04
CA SER A 116 5.32 -11.59 -7.80
C SER A 116 6.38 -10.62 -7.33
N ILE A 117 6.98 -9.92 -8.27
CA ILE A 117 7.95 -8.86 -8.02
C ILE A 117 7.23 -7.52 -8.12
N ILE A 118 7.27 -6.73 -7.08
CA ILE A 118 6.63 -5.41 -7.04
C ILE A 118 7.62 -4.27 -7.26
N GLU A 119 7.11 -3.08 -7.52
CA GLU A 119 7.89 -1.87 -7.81
C GLU A 119 8.98 -1.56 -6.77
N SER A 120 8.75 -1.88 -5.48
CA SER A 120 9.76 -1.72 -4.42
C SER A 120 10.94 -2.72 -4.55
N GLY A 121 10.85 -3.72 -5.44
CA GLY A 121 11.82 -4.80 -5.60
C GLY A 121 11.58 -5.98 -4.64
N LYS A 122 10.55 -5.93 -3.81
CA LYS A 122 10.19 -7.05 -2.93
C LYS A 122 9.48 -8.17 -3.68
N GLU A 123 9.63 -9.38 -3.16
CA GLU A 123 8.91 -10.58 -3.59
C GLU A 123 7.68 -10.78 -2.69
N ILE A 124 6.51 -11.02 -3.30
CA ILE A 124 5.25 -11.23 -2.57
C ILE A 124 4.54 -12.51 -3.03
N ASP A 125 3.81 -13.14 -2.10
CA ASP A 125 2.96 -14.30 -2.36
C ASP A 125 1.58 -13.88 -2.89
N TYR A 126 1.57 -13.25 -4.07
CA TYR A 126 0.33 -12.82 -4.73
C TYR A 126 0.47 -12.99 -6.24
N TYR A 127 -0.46 -13.70 -6.87
CA TYR A 127 -0.50 -13.88 -8.32
C TYR A 127 -1.58 -12.99 -8.93
N TYR A 128 -1.17 -12.07 -9.80
CA TYR A 128 -2.10 -11.26 -10.59
C TYR A 128 -2.14 -11.77 -12.02
N LYS A 129 -3.31 -12.27 -12.43
CA LYS A 129 -3.49 -12.95 -13.73
C LYS A 129 -3.08 -12.12 -14.96
N LEU A 130 -3.15 -10.78 -14.86
CA LEU A 130 -2.83 -9.87 -15.96
C LEU A 130 -1.38 -9.34 -15.92
N SER A 131 -0.55 -9.83 -14.98
CA SER A 131 0.87 -9.47 -14.96
C SER A 131 1.67 -10.33 -15.94
N PRO A 132 2.71 -9.77 -16.58
CA PRO A 132 3.69 -10.56 -17.33
C PRO A 132 4.27 -11.70 -16.50
N VAL A 133 4.58 -12.83 -17.12
CA VAL A 133 5.12 -14.00 -16.43
C VAL A 133 6.57 -14.23 -16.87
N LEU A 134 7.52 -14.20 -15.94
CA LEU A 134 8.90 -14.64 -16.19
C LEU A 134 8.93 -16.17 -16.18
N VAL A 135 9.16 -16.78 -17.35
CA VAL A 135 9.08 -18.24 -17.55
C VAL A 135 10.44 -18.94 -17.51
N SER A 136 11.53 -18.20 -17.48
CA SER A 136 12.90 -18.75 -17.46
C SER A 136 13.66 -18.39 -16.20
N ASP A 137 14.57 -19.27 -15.79
CA ASP A 137 15.48 -19.00 -14.69
C ASP A 137 16.61 -18.05 -15.10
N ILE A 138 16.92 -17.07 -14.29
CA ILE A 138 18.01 -16.12 -14.45
C ILE A 138 18.97 -16.30 -13.29
N GLN A 139 20.05 -17.08 -13.48
CA GLN A 139 21.04 -17.38 -12.45
C GLN A 139 21.88 -16.15 -12.07
N ASP A 140 22.12 -15.25 -13.03
CA ASP A 140 22.85 -14.01 -12.75
C ASP A 140 21.96 -13.00 -12.03
N LYS A 141 22.21 -12.81 -10.74
CA LYS A 141 21.49 -11.83 -9.92
C LYS A 141 21.59 -10.41 -10.46
N LYS A 142 22.73 -10.01 -11.05
CA LYS A 142 22.89 -8.65 -11.60
C LYS A 142 21.97 -8.44 -12.80
N LEU A 143 21.85 -9.45 -13.66
CA LEU A 143 20.94 -9.43 -14.81
C LEU A 143 19.48 -9.41 -14.36
N TYR A 144 19.13 -10.21 -13.33
CA TYR A 144 17.80 -10.19 -12.72
C TYR A 144 17.43 -8.81 -12.16
N ASP A 145 18.34 -8.20 -11.40
CA ASP A 145 18.12 -6.86 -10.84
C ASP A 145 18.02 -5.78 -11.94
N LYS A 146 18.77 -5.93 -13.04
CA LYS A 146 18.60 -5.09 -14.24
C LYS A 146 17.20 -5.23 -14.82
N LEU A 147 16.69 -6.46 -15.00
CA LEU A 147 15.35 -6.74 -15.50
C LEU A 147 14.29 -6.06 -14.63
N VAL A 148 14.35 -6.24 -13.30
CA VAL A 148 13.45 -5.59 -12.35
C VAL A 148 13.47 -4.06 -12.53
N ASN A 149 14.66 -3.46 -12.63
CA ASN A 149 14.79 -2.01 -12.78
C ASN A 149 14.27 -1.50 -14.15
N LYS A 150 14.37 -2.30 -15.21
CA LYS A 150 13.81 -1.96 -16.51
C LYS A 150 12.29 -2.01 -16.49
N PHE A 151 11.70 -3.05 -15.89
CA PHE A 151 10.24 -3.18 -15.78
C PHE A 151 9.59 -2.08 -14.94
N LYS A 152 10.29 -1.46 -13.98
CA LYS A 152 9.80 -0.26 -13.28
C LYS A 152 9.50 0.92 -14.21
N LYS A 153 10.19 0.99 -15.35
CA LYS A 153 10.09 2.10 -16.30
C LYS A 153 9.18 1.82 -17.49
N VAL A 154 8.70 0.58 -17.62
CA VAL A 154 7.78 0.20 -18.70
C VAL A 154 6.45 0.92 -18.49
N ASN A 155 5.99 1.64 -19.53
CA ASN A 155 4.70 2.32 -19.50
C ASN A 155 3.55 1.31 -19.43
N ASP A 156 2.36 1.78 -18.98
CA ASP A 156 1.25 0.87 -18.71
C ASP A 156 0.69 0.20 -19.96
N ASN A 157 0.73 0.85 -21.13
CA ASN A 157 0.25 0.26 -22.38
C ASN A 157 1.15 -0.90 -22.81
N THR A 158 2.47 -0.68 -22.82
CA THR A 158 3.45 -1.71 -23.13
C THR A 158 3.40 -2.85 -22.11
N TYR A 159 3.31 -2.51 -20.81
CA TYR A 159 3.17 -3.49 -19.73
C TYR A 159 1.97 -4.42 -19.95
N GLN A 160 0.80 -3.87 -20.25
CA GLN A 160 -0.44 -4.63 -20.47
C GLN A 160 -0.40 -5.49 -21.73
N SER A 161 0.47 -5.18 -22.68
CA SER A 161 0.60 -5.97 -23.91
C SER A 161 1.57 -7.15 -23.79
N ILE A 162 2.40 -7.22 -22.74
CA ILE A 162 3.34 -8.32 -22.52
C ILE A 162 2.64 -9.45 -21.75
N SER A 163 2.72 -10.68 -22.28
CA SER A 163 2.22 -11.89 -21.59
C SER A 163 3.33 -12.66 -20.90
N GLU A 164 4.46 -12.88 -21.58
CA GLU A 164 5.57 -13.66 -21.04
C GLU A 164 6.92 -12.98 -21.27
N ILE A 165 7.85 -13.27 -20.37
CA ILE A 165 9.24 -12.81 -20.40
C ILE A 165 10.11 -14.06 -20.36
N LYS A 166 10.91 -14.29 -21.41
CA LYS A 166 11.85 -15.39 -21.46
C LYS A 166 13.27 -14.87 -21.59
N TYR A 167 14.16 -15.28 -20.70
CA TYR A 167 15.59 -15.07 -20.91
C TYR A 167 16.08 -16.00 -22.02
N ASP A 168 16.59 -15.44 -23.11
CA ASP A 168 16.91 -16.14 -24.36
C ASP A 168 18.27 -15.67 -24.94
N PRO A 169 19.38 -15.90 -24.20
CA PRO A 169 20.71 -15.47 -24.62
C PRO A 169 21.15 -16.20 -25.89
N ASN A 170 22.03 -15.57 -26.70
CA ASN A 170 22.75 -16.19 -27.80
C ASN A 170 24.24 -15.86 -27.75
N ASP A 171 25.00 -16.25 -28.74
CA ASP A 171 26.45 -16.04 -28.79
C ASP A 171 26.85 -14.56 -28.88
N ILE A 172 25.99 -13.74 -29.50
CA ILE A 172 26.23 -12.32 -29.72
C ILE A 172 25.77 -11.47 -28.52
N ASP A 173 24.61 -11.84 -27.95
CA ASP A 173 23.96 -11.07 -26.87
C ASP A 173 23.60 -11.98 -25.69
N LYS A 174 24.38 -11.88 -24.63
CA LYS A 174 24.17 -12.66 -23.39
C LYS A 174 23.07 -12.05 -22.49
N GLU A 175 22.62 -10.83 -22.77
CA GLU A 175 21.55 -10.14 -22.01
C GLU A 175 20.24 -10.00 -22.85
N ARG A 176 20.04 -10.91 -23.83
CA ARG A 176 18.84 -10.91 -24.68
C ARG A 176 17.66 -11.58 -24.00
N PHE A 177 16.48 -10.98 -24.20
CA PHE A 177 15.17 -11.50 -23.77
C PHE A 177 14.22 -11.61 -24.96
N LEU A 178 13.30 -12.54 -24.86
CA LEU A 178 12.14 -12.68 -25.73
C LEU A 178 10.90 -12.30 -24.92
N LEU A 179 10.15 -11.32 -25.41
CA LEU A 179 8.85 -10.92 -24.86
C LEU A 179 7.75 -11.49 -25.77
N SER A 180 6.87 -12.30 -25.22
CA SER A 180 5.63 -12.71 -25.89
C SER A 180 4.57 -11.66 -25.63
N MET A 181 3.87 -11.23 -26.67
CA MET A 181 2.84 -10.21 -26.58
C MET A 181 1.43 -10.85 -26.58
N ASN A 182 0.45 -10.18 -26.00
CA ASN A 182 -0.94 -10.65 -25.92
C ASN A 182 -1.62 -10.77 -27.31
N ASP A 183 -1.11 -10.10 -28.32
CA ASP A 183 -1.58 -10.15 -29.71
C ASP A 183 -0.95 -11.29 -30.53
N GLY A 184 -0.11 -12.12 -29.90
CA GLY A 184 0.58 -13.23 -30.52
C GLY A 184 1.93 -12.88 -31.15
N ASN A 185 2.36 -11.62 -31.11
CA ASN A 185 3.66 -11.19 -31.59
C ASN A 185 4.78 -11.54 -30.59
N TYR A 186 6.03 -11.50 -31.10
CA TYR A 186 7.23 -11.71 -30.29
C TYR A 186 8.21 -10.56 -30.51
N VAL A 187 8.80 -10.07 -29.43
CA VAL A 187 9.77 -8.98 -29.46
C VAL A 187 11.07 -9.43 -28.81
N TYR A 188 12.16 -9.46 -29.58
CA TYR A 188 13.49 -9.62 -29.00
C TYR A 188 14.02 -8.29 -28.51
N VAL A 189 14.49 -8.27 -27.26
CA VAL A 189 15.04 -7.08 -26.63
C VAL A 189 16.32 -7.40 -25.87
N THR A 190 17.32 -6.55 -26.00
CA THR A 190 18.54 -6.58 -25.17
C THR A 190 18.43 -5.60 -24.01
N MET A 191 19.07 -5.87 -22.89
CA MET A 191 19.03 -4.98 -21.72
C MET A 191 19.47 -3.55 -22.03
N SER A 192 20.43 -3.35 -22.94
CA SER A 192 20.92 -2.02 -23.34
C SER A 192 19.87 -1.20 -24.11
N LYS A 193 18.96 -1.84 -24.84
CA LYS A 193 17.90 -1.20 -25.65
C LYS A 193 16.50 -1.39 -25.05
N PHE A 194 16.39 -1.92 -23.84
CA PHE A 194 15.10 -2.24 -23.22
C PHE A 194 14.19 -1.01 -23.09
N ASP A 195 14.76 0.17 -22.89
CA ASP A 195 13.97 1.40 -22.73
C ASP A 195 13.24 1.82 -24.03
N ASN A 196 13.60 1.21 -25.18
CA ASN A 196 12.99 1.49 -26.49
C ASN A 196 11.67 0.74 -26.75
N ILE A 197 11.23 -0.11 -25.83
CA ILE A 197 9.96 -0.85 -25.96
C ILE A 197 8.73 -0.01 -25.57
N ASN A 198 8.94 1.17 -25.02
CA ASN A 198 7.87 2.08 -24.57
C ASN A 198 7.21 2.84 -25.72
#